data_95337cbc0ae10c357154c7314d0ae83a
#
_entry.id   95337cbc0ae10c357154c7314d0ae83a
#
_cell.length_a   1.000
_cell.length_b   1.000
_cell.length_c   1.000
_cell.angle_alpha   90.00
_cell.angle_beta   90.00
_cell.angle_gamma   90.00
#
_symmetry.space_group_name_H-M   'P 1'
#
loop_
_entity.id
_entity.type
_entity.pdbx_description
1 polymer ?
#
loop_
_entity_poly.entity_id
_entity_poly.type
_entity_poly.pdbx_seq_one_letter_code
_entity_poly.pdbx_strand_id
1 'polypeptide(L)'
;MGSEMCIRDRPKPLPQQAGSGLHINLSLYMDGKNLFEGDIAPDSIAGSFMAGVLAHSRELTAFTNPLPNSYQRFGCDEAPRYVSWSRQNRSQLVRIPMVKGDNCRMELRSPDPACNPYLAIGLILAAGLDGIEQRMVLQPPVNRNLFDSAEAKGLGLETLPATLEEAVQVAEESEFLRRVLPEGLSKRYFSEELKRCAALRSAPDRAEHERVYYFNAI
;
A
#
# COMPACT_ATOMS: atom_id res chain seq x y z
N MET A 1 22.26 5.76 -17.80
CA MET A 1 20.77 5.56 -17.82
C MET A 1 20.30 4.37 -16.96
N GLY A 2 20.91 3.18 -17.05
CA GLY A 2 20.45 2.01 -16.28
C GLY A 2 20.51 2.17 -14.75
N SER A 3 21.53 2.81 -14.19
CA SER A 3 21.70 2.97 -12.73
C SER A 3 20.67 3.90 -12.08
N GLU A 4 20.27 4.97 -12.75
CA GLU A 4 19.27 5.92 -12.21
C GLU A 4 17.87 5.31 -12.17
N MET A 5 17.47 4.57 -13.21
CA MET A 5 16.19 3.86 -13.24
C MET A 5 16.11 2.82 -12.12
N CYS A 6 17.18 2.04 -11.91
CA CYS A 6 17.23 1.04 -10.84
C CYS A 6 17.13 1.65 -9.44
N ILE A 7 17.71 2.83 -9.20
CA ILE A 7 17.57 3.54 -7.91
C ILE A 7 16.16 4.05 -7.73
N ARG A 8 15.57 4.65 -8.77
CA ARG A 8 14.20 5.20 -8.72
C ARG A 8 13.14 4.13 -8.53
N ASP A 9 13.27 3.01 -9.23
CA ASP A 9 12.22 1.98 -9.32
C ASP A 9 12.37 0.87 -8.26
N ARG A 10 13.43 0.88 -7.45
CA ARG A 10 13.58 -0.01 -6.30
C ARG A 10 13.04 0.63 -5.02
N PRO A 11 12.21 -0.08 -4.27
CA PRO A 11 11.59 0.45 -3.04
C PRO A 11 12.61 0.87 -1.96
N LYS A 12 13.69 0.11 -1.78
CA LYS A 12 14.76 0.39 -0.81
C LYS A 12 16.13 0.05 -1.44
N PRO A 13 16.64 0.89 -2.38
CA PRO A 13 17.89 0.60 -3.10
C PRO A 13 19.13 0.63 -2.19
N LEU A 14 19.10 1.48 -1.15
CA LEU A 14 20.18 1.64 -0.19
C LEU A 14 19.65 1.39 1.23
N PRO A 15 20.17 0.41 1.98
CA PRO A 15 19.57 0.00 3.26
C PRO A 15 19.45 1.12 4.30
N GLN A 16 20.40 2.06 4.32
CA GLN A 16 20.46 3.14 5.31
C GLN A 16 19.99 4.50 4.79
N GLN A 17 19.43 4.55 3.60
CA GLN A 17 18.90 5.77 2.99
C GLN A 17 17.37 5.66 2.82
N ALA A 18 16.71 6.79 2.62
CA ALA A 18 15.29 6.80 2.32
C ALA A 18 14.98 5.92 1.08
N GLY A 19 13.83 5.25 1.12
CA GLY A 19 13.34 4.46 0.00
C GLY A 19 12.54 5.27 -1.00
N SER A 20 12.09 4.61 -2.09
CA SER A 20 11.19 5.17 -3.08
C SER A 20 9.74 4.73 -2.79
N GLY A 21 8.81 5.66 -2.79
CA GLY A 21 7.37 5.41 -2.67
C GLY A 21 6.61 5.85 -3.91
N LEU A 22 5.52 5.18 -4.21
CA LEU A 22 4.53 5.57 -5.20
C LEU A 22 3.24 5.97 -4.47
N HIS A 23 3.10 7.23 -4.09
CA HIS A 23 1.89 7.68 -3.44
C HIS A 23 0.74 7.82 -4.44
N ILE A 24 -0.34 7.07 -4.24
CA ILE A 24 -1.50 7.09 -5.12
C ILE A 24 -2.53 8.06 -4.54
N ASN A 25 -2.83 9.10 -5.32
CA ASN A 25 -3.79 10.13 -4.95
C ASN A 25 -5.12 9.88 -5.66
N LEU A 26 -6.21 9.92 -4.91
CA LEU A 26 -7.57 9.64 -5.39
C LEU A 26 -8.53 10.74 -4.93
N SER A 27 -9.35 11.22 -5.84
CA SER A 27 -10.48 12.11 -5.57
C SER A 27 -11.77 11.46 -6.04
N LEU A 28 -12.85 11.68 -5.31
CA LEU A 28 -14.19 11.23 -5.68
C LEU A 28 -15.08 12.44 -5.95
N TYR A 29 -15.88 12.34 -7.00
CA TYR A 29 -16.83 13.39 -7.37
C TYR A 29 -18.23 12.81 -7.47
N MET A 30 -19.21 13.57 -7.02
CA MET A 30 -20.64 13.32 -7.20
C MET A 30 -21.33 14.66 -7.45
N ASP A 31 -22.10 14.76 -8.52
CA ASP A 31 -22.80 15.99 -8.92
C ASP A 31 -21.90 17.23 -8.99
N GLY A 32 -20.69 17.06 -9.50
CA GLY A 32 -19.68 18.12 -9.64
C GLY A 32 -19.00 18.57 -8.34
N LYS A 33 -19.26 17.90 -7.21
CA LYS A 33 -18.64 18.19 -5.91
C LYS A 33 -17.60 17.16 -5.57
N ASN A 34 -16.42 17.61 -5.10
CA ASN A 34 -15.37 16.76 -4.56
C ASN A 34 -15.78 16.28 -3.16
N LEU A 35 -15.92 14.96 -2.99
CA LEU A 35 -16.38 14.34 -1.75
C LEU A 35 -15.31 14.33 -0.62
N PHE A 36 -14.07 14.67 -0.93
CA PHE A 36 -13.01 14.85 0.06
C PHE A 36 -12.88 16.29 0.55
N GLU A 37 -13.70 17.22 0.06
CA GLU A 37 -13.72 18.59 0.54
C GLU A 37 -14.42 18.70 1.89
N GLY A 38 -13.83 19.44 2.82
CA GLY A 38 -14.38 19.64 4.17
C GLY A 38 -14.13 18.44 5.11
N ASP A 39 -15.05 18.23 6.02
CA ASP A 39 -14.97 17.11 6.98
C ASP A 39 -15.57 15.84 6.36
N ILE A 40 -14.81 14.76 6.47
CA ILE A 40 -15.21 13.44 5.99
C ILE A 40 -15.98 12.75 7.11
N ALA A 41 -17.32 12.67 6.96
CA ALA A 41 -18.12 11.90 7.90
C ALA A 41 -17.82 10.40 7.77
N PRO A 42 -17.76 9.64 8.88
CA PRO A 42 -17.38 8.23 8.87
C PRO A 42 -18.23 7.32 7.97
N ASP A 43 -19.50 7.64 7.82
CA ASP A 43 -20.53 6.93 7.04
C ASP A 43 -20.83 7.59 5.67
N SER A 44 -20.08 8.64 5.31
CA SER A 44 -20.18 9.26 3.98
C SER A 44 -19.60 8.35 2.90
N ILE A 45 -19.92 8.63 1.63
CA ILE A 45 -19.33 7.92 0.48
C ILE A 45 -17.79 7.97 0.53
N ALA A 46 -17.20 9.13 0.80
CA ALA A 46 -15.75 9.26 0.93
C ALA A 46 -15.21 8.50 2.15
N GLY A 47 -15.93 8.54 3.28
CA GLY A 47 -15.61 7.76 4.48
C GLY A 47 -15.64 6.26 4.22
N SER A 48 -16.73 5.76 3.62
CA SER A 48 -16.89 4.35 3.27
C SER A 48 -15.84 3.88 2.25
N PHE A 49 -15.52 4.71 1.26
CA PHE A 49 -14.43 4.42 0.31
C PHE A 49 -13.08 4.27 1.02
N MET A 50 -12.74 5.20 1.90
CA MET A 50 -11.50 5.12 2.68
C MET A 50 -11.48 3.91 3.60
N ALA A 51 -12.63 3.60 4.24
CA ALA A 51 -12.77 2.44 5.10
C ALA A 51 -12.50 1.13 4.33
N GLY A 52 -13.01 0.99 3.11
CA GLY A 52 -12.74 -0.14 2.23
C GLY A 52 -11.26 -0.25 1.84
N VAL A 53 -10.62 0.85 1.46
CA VAL A 53 -9.18 0.86 1.15
C VAL A 53 -8.35 0.43 2.36
N LEU A 54 -8.69 0.91 3.57
CA LEU A 54 -8.00 0.53 4.80
C LEU A 54 -8.24 -0.94 5.16
N ALA A 55 -9.48 -1.42 5.09
CA ALA A 55 -9.85 -2.80 5.41
C ALA A 55 -9.12 -3.82 4.54
N HIS A 56 -8.97 -3.53 3.24
CA HIS A 56 -8.31 -4.42 2.28
C HIS A 56 -6.81 -4.15 2.11
N SER A 57 -6.24 -3.15 2.81
CA SER A 57 -4.86 -2.73 2.59
C SER A 57 -3.83 -3.86 2.76
N ARG A 58 -4.03 -4.76 3.72
CA ARG A 58 -3.16 -5.92 3.95
C ARG A 58 -3.21 -6.92 2.79
N GLU A 59 -4.40 -7.16 2.27
CA GLU A 59 -4.66 -8.07 1.14
C GLU A 59 -4.04 -7.54 -0.16
N LEU A 60 -4.02 -6.20 -0.32
CA LEU A 60 -3.45 -5.54 -1.49
C LEU A 60 -1.92 -5.44 -1.46
N THR A 61 -1.28 -5.65 -0.30
CA THR A 61 0.15 -5.39 -0.12
C THR A 61 1.02 -6.19 -1.08
N ALA A 62 0.68 -7.46 -1.38
CA ALA A 62 1.41 -8.26 -2.36
C ALA A 62 1.47 -7.63 -3.76
N PHE A 63 0.46 -6.85 -4.14
CA PHE A 63 0.35 -6.19 -5.45
C PHE A 63 0.90 -4.77 -5.46
N THR A 64 0.76 -4.06 -4.33
CA THR A 64 1.25 -2.68 -4.19
C THR A 64 2.72 -2.60 -3.80
N ASN A 65 3.27 -3.71 -3.29
CA ASN A 65 4.63 -3.86 -2.78
C ASN A 65 5.21 -5.24 -3.18
N PRO A 66 5.47 -5.46 -4.49
CA PRO A 66 5.67 -6.81 -5.04
C PRO A 66 7.08 -7.38 -4.87
N LEU A 67 7.98 -6.67 -4.22
CA LEU A 67 9.36 -7.13 -4.07
C LEU A 67 9.68 -7.45 -2.60
N PRO A 68 10.54 -8.43 -2.31
CA PRO A 68 11.06 -8.63 -0.95
C PRO A 68 11.69 -7.37 -0.36
N ASN A 69 12.32 -6.56 -1.20
CA ASN A 69 12.91 -5.27 -0.85
C ASN A 69 11.86 -4.20 -0.45
N SER A 70 10.61 -4.31 -0.91
CA SER A 70 9.50 -3.40 -0.57
C SER A 70 9.28 -3.31 0.94
N TYR A 71 9.38 -4.44 1.63
CA TYR A 71 9.08 -4.58 3.06
C TYR A 71 10.16 -3.99 3.97
N GLN A 72 11.37 -3.77 3.45
CA GLN A 72 12.44 -3.05 4.15
C GLN A 72 12.14 -1.54 4.27
N ARG A 73 11.17 -1.03 3.52
CA ARG A 73 10.77 0.36 3.51
C ARG A 73 9.78 0.67 4.64
N PHE A 74 8.90 -0.27 5.03
CA PHE A 74 7.83 -0.03 5.97
C PHE A 74 8.31 0.34 7.38
N GLY A 75 7.75 1.43 7.92
CA GLY A 75 8.08 1.95 9.23
C GLY A 75 9.35 2.82 9.27
N CYS A 76 9.95 3.13 8.12
CA CYS A 76 11.13 3.95 7.97
C CYS A 76 10.87 5.13 7.02
N ASP A 77 11.54 6.26 7.24
CA ASP A 77 11.66 7.36 6.28
C ASP A 77 10.33 7.79 5.63
N GLU A 78 9.30 8.03 6.43
CA GLU A 78 7.95 8.41 5.99
C GLU A 78 7.14 7.31 5.26
N ALA A 79 7.59 6.06 5.24
CA ALA A 79 6.82 4.94 4.73
C ALA A 79 5.96 4.32 5.85
N PRO A 80 4.62 4.30 5.69
CA PRO A 80 3.73 3.81 6.74
C PRO A 80 3.84 2.30 6.93
N ARG A 81 3.60 1.85 8.17
CA ARG A 81 3.51 0.44 8.53
C ARG A 81 2.13 0.06 9.07
N TYR A 82 1.47 0.99 9.75
CA TYR A 82 0.21 0.73 10.45
C TYR A 82 -0.99 1.08 9.58
N VAL A 83 -2.02 0.24 9.63
CA VAL A 83 -3.29 0.48 8.96
C VAL A 83 -4.05 1.56 9.71
N SER A 84 -3.97 2.77 9.21
CA SER A 84 -4.51 3.96 9.86
C SER A 84 -4.60 5.14 8.90
N TRP A 85 -5.34 6.17 9.30
CA TRP A 85 -5.43 7.40 8.52
C TRP A 85 -5.36 8.64 9.42
N SER A 86 -4.99 9.77 8.84
CA SER A 86 -5.16 11.08 9.47
C SER A 86 -5.18 12.22 8.45
N ARG A 87 -5.52 13.40 8.95
CA ARG A 87 -5.24 14.65 8.25
C ARG A 87 -3.77 15.03 8.50
N GLN A 88 -3.05 15.35 7.43
CA GLN A 88 -1.68 15.91 7.43
C GLN A 88 -0.53 14.97 7.85
N ASN A 89 -0.72 14.05 8.81
CA ASN A 89 0.37 13.24 9.34
C ASN A 89 0.89 12.24 8.29
N ARG A 90 2.19 12.23 8.06
CA ARG A 90 2.86 11.42 7.04
C ARG A 90 3.20 9.99 7.50
N SER A 91 3.03 9.68 8.79
CA SER A 91 3.24 8.32 9.30
C SER A 91 2.05 7.39 9.08
N GLN A 92 0.93 7.92 8.58
CA GLN A 92 -0.30 7.17 8.35
C GLN A 92 -0.33 6.52 6.97
N LEU A 93 -1.04 5.39 6.86
CA LEU A 93 -1.25 4.68 5.59
C LEU A 93 -2.04 5.52 4.59
N VAL A 94 -3.12 6.14 5.06
CA VAL A 94 -3.90 7.09 4.28
C VAL A 94 -3.79 8.48 4.90
N ARG A 95 -3.42 9.44 4.09
CA ARG A 95 -3.35 10.85 4.47
C ARG A 95 -4.37 11.66 3.68
N ILE A 96 -5.05 12.59 4.35
CA ILE A 96 -5.86 13.64 3.71
C ILE A 96 -5.06 14.95 3.75
N PRO A 97 -4.48 15.41 2.63
CA PRO A 97 -3.76 16.68 2.60
C PRO A 97 -4.65 17.87 2.91
N MET A 98 -4.09 18.90 3.54
CA MET A 98 -4.79 20.18 3.76
C MET A 98 -4.78 21.02 2.49
N VAL A 99 -5.71 20.75 1.62
CA VAL A 99 -5.95 21.46 0.37
C VAL A 99 -7.44 21.77 0.23
N LYS A 100 -7.84 22.59 -0.74
CA LYS A 100 -9.22 23.01 -0.96
C LYS A 100 -9.68 22.76 -2.40
N GLY A 101 -10.97 22.69 -2.59
CA GLY A 101 -11.62 22.55 -3.90
C GLY A 101 -11.18 21.27 -4.61
N ASP A 102 -10.91 21.38 -5.90
CA ASP A 102 -10.56 20.25 -6.78
C ASP A 102 -9.28 19.50 -6.38
N ASN A 103 -8.44 20.08 -5.54
CA ASN A 103 -7.23 19.44 -5.05
C ASN A 103 -7.48 18.52 -3.83
N CYS A 104 -8.70 18.50 -3.27
CA CYS A 104 -9.05 17.63 -2.15
C CYS A 104 -8.99 16.16 -2.57
N ARG A 105 -8.31 15.35 -1.77
CA ARG A 105 -8.02 13.95 -2.11
C ARG A 105 -7.60 13.13 -0.90
N MET A 106 -7.67 11.83 -1.03
CA MET A 106 -6.90 10.93 -0.19
C MET A 106 -5.56 10.58 -0.87
N GLU A 107 -4.55 10.30 -0.08
CA GLU A 107 -3.24 9.84 -0.52
C GLU A 107 -2.93 8.50 0.16
N LEU A 108 -2.91 7.40 -0.61
CA LEU A 108 -2.43 6.10 -0.14
C LEU A 108 -0.91 6.05 -0.26
N ARG A 109 -0.22 5.76 0.84
CA ARG A 109 1.23 6.00 0.97
C ARG A 109 2.10 4.74 0.99
N SER A 110 1.49 3.55 1.13
CA SER A 110 2.23 2.29 1.15
C SER A 110 2.79 1.85 -0.19
N PRO A 111 2.12 2.03 -1.34
CA PRO A 111 2.61 1.52 -2.61
C PRO A 111 4.01 2.01 -2.95
N ASP A 112 4.74 1.23 -3.72
CA ASP A 112 6.07 1.59 -4.21
C ASP A 112 6.18 1.46 -5.75
N PRO A 113 7.22 2.05 -6.36
CA PRO A 113 7.31 2.14 -7.82
C PRO A 113 7.56 0.81 -8.53
N ALA A 114 7.84 -0.29 -7.81
CA ALA A 114 7.96 -1.62 -8.41
C ALA A 114 6.61 -2.28 -8.72
N CYS A 115 5.50 -1.73 -8.19
CA CYS A 115 4.18 -2.29 -8.45
C CYS A 115 3.74 -2.09 -9.90
N ASN A 116 2.94 -3.03 -10.41
CA ASN A 116 2.21 -2.80 -11.65
C ASN A 116 1.09 -1.78 -11.38
N PRO A 117 1.16 -0.56 -11.97
CA PRO A 117 0.21 0.50 -11.65
C PRO A 117 -1.23 0.16 -12.07
N TYR A 118 -1.43 -0.65 -13.09
CA TYR A 118 -2.76 -1.06 -13.53
C TYR A 118 -3.41 -1.99 -12.48
N LEU A 119 -2.66 -2.96 -11.96
CA LEU A 119 -3.14 -3.83 -10.89
C LEU A 119 -3.35 -3.05 -9.58
N ALA A 120 -2.36 -2.25 -9.18
CA ALA A 120 -2.43 -1.50 -7.93
C ALA A 120 -3.62 -0.53 -7.92
N ILE A 121 -3.78 0.30 -8.95
CA ILE A 121 -4.88 1.27 -9.03
C ILE A 121 -6.22 0.54 -9.14
N GLY A 122 -6.33 -0.48 -10.00
CA GLY A 122 -7.58 -1.25 -10.15
C GLY A 122 -8.03 -1.89 -8.85
N LEU A 123 -7.12 -2.51 -8.10
CA LEU A 123 -7.43 -3.14 -6.81
C LEU A 123 -7.77 -2.12 -5.72
N ILE A 124 -7.09 -0.97 -5.66
CA ILE A 124 -7.40 0.11 -4.71
C ILE A 124 -8.80 0.68 -4.98
N LEU A 125 -9.15 0.89 -6.26
CA LEU A 125 -10.49 1.33 -6.64
C LEU A 125 -11.54 0.28 -6.25
N ALA A 126 -11.29 -1.00 -6.54
CA ALA A 126 -12.20 -2.09 -6.15
C ALA A 126 -12.39 -2.15 -4.63
N ALA A 127 -11.32 -1.99 -3.85
CA ALA A 127 -11.38 -1.97 -2.38
C ALA A 127 -12.23 -0.79 -1.86
N GLY A 128 -12.04 0.40 -2.45
CA GLY A 128 -12.85 1.56 -2.09
C GLY A 128 -14.32 1.40 -2.46
N LEU A 129 -14.62 0.82 -3.62
CA LEU A 129 -15.99 0.53 -4.05
C LEU A 129 -16.65 -0.54 -3.16
N ASP A 130 -15.94 -1.59 -2.79
CA ASP A 130 -16.42 -2.59 -1.82
C ASP A 130 -16.78 -1.92 -0.48
N GLY A 131 -15.96 -0.95 -0.03
CA GLY A 131 -16.27 -0.15 1.16
C GLY A 131 -17.58 0.61 1.05
N ILE A 132 -17.87 1.21 -0.12
CA ILE A 132 -19.14 1.90 -0.37
C ILE A 132 -20.30 0.90 -0.42
N GLU A 133 -20.15 -0.21 -1.15
CA GLU A 133 -21.20 -1.24 -1.29
C GLU A 133 -21.56 -1.87 0.05
N GLN A 134 -20.56 -2.16 0.90
CA GLN A 134 -20.73 -2.72 2.23
C GLN A 134 -21.08 -1.66 3.29
N ARG A 135 -21.15 -0.37 2.92
CA ARG A 135 -21.37 0.75 3.84
C ARG A 135 -20.43 0.73 5.04
N MET A 136 -19.15 0.46 4.76
CA MET A 136 -18.13 0.42 5.82
C MET A 136 -18.02 1.79 6.50
N VAL A 137 -17.85 1.77 7.81
CA VAL A 137 -17.72 2.99 8.62
C VAL A 137 -16.24 3.26 8.88
N LEU A 138 -15.79 4.46 8.51
CA LEU A 138 -14.42 4.88 8.70
C LEU A 138 -14.09 5.02 10.19
N GLN A 139 -13.02 4.34 10.63
CA GLN A 139 -12.54 4.48 12.00
C GLN A 139 -12.00 5.89 12.27
N PRO A 140 -11.97 6.34 13.53
CA PRO A 140 -11.44 7.66 13.88
C PRO A 140 -10.00 7.86 13.39
N PRO A 141 -9.59 9.10 13.04
CA PRO A 141 -8.24 9.40 12.60
C PRO A 141 -7.23 9.22 13.74
N VAL A 142 -6.04 8.73 13.40
CA VAL A 142 -4.93 8.60 14.34
C VAL A 142 -3.96 9.76 14.14
N ASN A 143 -4.02 10.77 15.02
CA ASN A 143 -3.21 11.98 14.93
C ASN A 143 -1.91 11.91 15.74
N ARG A 144 -1.26 10.74 15.77
CA ARG A 144 0.01 10.48 16.46
C ARG A 144 1.10 10.13 15.48
N ASN A 145 2.36 10.37 15.86
CA ASN A 145 3.51 9.95 15.05
C ASN A 145 3.72 8.44 15.22
N LEU A 146 3.40 7.66 14.21
CA LEU A 146 3.54 6.19 14.22
C LEU A 146 4.94 5.69 13.86
N PHE A 147 5.89 6.58 13.56
CA PHE A 147 7.31 6.23 13.48
C PHE A 147 7.93 6.12 14.87
N ASP A 148 7.34 6.71 15.88
CA ASP A 148 7.69 6.44 17.27
C ASP A 148 7.08 5.11 17.73
N SER A 149 7.95 4.12 17.92
CA SER A 149 7.54 2.75 18.25
C SER A 149 6.83 2.65 19.62
N ALA A 150 7.09 3.57 20.56
CA ALA A 150 6.45 3.59 21.87
C ALA A 150 4.99 4.08 21.75
N GLU A 151 4.75 5.14 20.99
CA GLU A 151 3.40 5.65 20.74
C GLU A 151 2.54 4.67 19.94
N ALA A 152 3.12 4.02 18.93
CA ALA A 152 2.41 3.13 18.03
C ALA A 152 1.97 1.82 18.69
N LYS A 153 2.83 1.21 19.54
CA LYS A 153 2.54 -0.09 20.20
C LYS A 153 1.34 -0.03 21.13
N GLY A 154 1.10 1.11 21.77
CA GLY A 154 -0.02 1.29 22.71
C GLY A 154 -1.40 1.41 22.06
N LEU A 155 -1.47 1.55 20.72
CA LEU A 155 -2.73 1.81 20.01
C LEU A 155 -3.43 0.54 19.48
N GLY A 156 -2.78 -0.61 19.50
CA GLY A 156 -3.37 -1.87 19.00
C GLY A 156 -3.73 -1.86 17.51
N LEU A 157 -3.05 -1.02 16.72
CA LEU A 157 -3.31 -0.90 15.27
C LEU A 157 -2.78 -2.12 14.53
N GLU A 158 -3.52 -2.57 13.52
CA GLU A 158 -3.03 -3.56 12.57
C GLU A 158 -1.81 -3.02 11.81
N THR A 159 -0.93 -3.94 11.43
CA THR A 159 0.24 -3.63 10.59
C THR A 159 0.09 -4.24 9.20
N LEU A 160 0.67 -3.60 8.21
CA LEU A 160 0.90 -4.25 6.92
C LEU A 160 1.77 -5.50 7.11
N PRO A 161 1.68 -6.50 6.23
CA PRO A 161 2.56 -7.66 6.24
C PRO A 161 4.03 -7.27 6.33
N ALA A 162 4.83 -8.04 7.05
CA ALA A 162 6.24 -7.74 7.26
C ALA A 162 7.16 -8.31 6.17
N THR A 163 6.67 -9.27 5.38
CA THR A 163 7.39 -9.91 4.28
C THR A 163 6.49 -10.13 3.07
N LEU A 164 7.09 -10.34 1.90
CA LEU A 164 6.33 -10.68 0.70
C LEU A 164 5.60 -12.03 0.86
N GLU A 165 6.21 -13.01 1.52
CA GLU A 165 5.57 -14.28 1.81
C GLU A 165 4.30 -14.11 2.64
N GLU A 166 4.36 -13.32 3.70
CA GLU A 166 3.19 -13.00 4.54
C GLU A 166 2.11 -12.29 3.71
N ALA A 167 2.51 -11.32 2.86
CA ALA A 167 1.57 -10.59 2.02
C ALA A 167 0.87 -11.51 1.01
N VAL A 168 1.61 -12.44 0.40
CA VAL A 168 1.03 -13.44 -0.52
C VAL A 168 0.06 -14.36 0.23
N GLN A 169 0.39 -14.81 1.43
CA GLN A 169 -0.51 -15.65 2.25
C GLN A 169 -1.82 -14.92 2.56
N VAL A 170 -1.73 -13.67 3.03
CA VAL A 170 -2.92 -12.84 3.30
C VAL A 170 -3.75 -12.64 2.02
N ALA A 171 -3.09 -12.42 0.88
CA ALA A 171 -3.76 -12.25 -0.40
C ALA A 171 -4.44 -13.55 -0.90
N GLU A 172 -3.83 -14.72 -0.71
CA GLU A 172 -4.40 -16.02 -1.09
C GLU A 172 -5.66 -16.37 -0.28
N GLU A 173 -5.70 -15.96 0.98
CA GLU A 173 -6.83 -16.17 1.88
C GLU A 173 -7.98 -15.17 1.65
N SER A 174 -7.73 -14.08 0.92
CA SER A 174 -8.69 -12.99 0.72
C SER A 174 -9.90 -13.41 -0.11
N GLU A 175 -11.09 -13.30 0.48
CA GLU A 175 -12.35 -13.44 -0.25
C GLU A 175 -12.60 -12.27 -1.20
N PHE A 176 -12.17 -11.07 -0.82
CA PHE A 176 -12.25 -9.89 -1.65
C PHE A 176 -11.46 -10.09 -2.96
N LEU A 177 -10.20 -10.48 -2.88
CA LEU A 177 -9.36 -10.71 -4.07
C LEU A 177 -9.89 -11.84 -4.96
N ARG A 178 -10.49 -12.89 -4.38
CA ARG A 178 -11.15 -13.96 -5.17
C ARG A 178 -12.34 -13.46 -5.97
N ARG A 179 -13.03 -12.41 -5.50
CA ARG A 179 -14.15 -11.80 -6.24
C ARG A 179 -13.69 -10.87 -7.36
N VAL A 180 -12.60 -10.14 -7.16
CA VAL A 180 -12.18 -9.07 -8.07
C VAL A 180 -11.11 -9.49 -9.09
N LEU A 181 -10.34 -10.55 -8.80
CA LEU A 181 -9.30 -11.03 -9.70
C LEU A 181 -9.69 -12.36 -10.36
N PRO A 182 -9.41 -12.51 -11.68
CA PRO A 182 -9.52 -13.82 -12.32
C PRO A 182 -8.62 -14.86 -11.64
N GLU A 183 -9.17 -16.04 -11.33
CA GLU A 183 -8.47 -17.10 -10.61
C GLU A 183 -7.13 -17.49 -11.26
N GLY A 184 -7.10 -17.58 -12.60
CA GLY A 184 -5.87 -17.89 -13.34
C GLY A 184 -4.77 -16.83 -13.19
N LEU A 185 -5.16 -15.55 -13.04
CA LEU A 185 -4.21 -14.45 -12.80
C LEU A 185 -3.63 -14.53 -11.40
N SER A 186 -4.48 -14.64 -10.38
CA SER A 186 -4.06 -14.66 -8.97
C SER A 186 -3.17 -15.87 -8.66
N LYS A 187 -3.56 -17.08 -9.08
CA LYS A 187 -2.76 -18.29 -8.90
C LYS A 187 -1.37 -18.18 -9.54
N ARG A 188 -1.30 -17.67 -10.77
CA ARG A 188 -0.02 -17.49 -11.45
C ARG A 188 0.84 -16.43 -10.74
N TYR A 189 0.24 -15.31 -10.36
CA TYR A 189 0.94 -14.23 -9.68
C TYR A 189 1.55 -14.71 -8.36
N PHE A 190 0.74 -15.30 -7.48
CA PHE A 190 1.21 -15.80 -6.19
C PHE A 190 2.28 -16.89 -6.32
N SER A 191 2.10 -17.83 -7.24
CA SER A 191 3.11 -18.87 -7.51
C SER A 191 4.46 -18.28 -7.91
N GLU A 192 4.48 -17.25 -8.77
CA GLU A 192 5.72 -16.60 -9.20
C GLU A 192 6.37 -15.80 -8.05
N GLU A 193 5.58 -15.07 -7.25
CA GLU A 193 6.12 -14.33 -6.11
C GLU A 193 6.72 -15.26 -5.05
N LEU A 194 6.07 -16.39 -4.75
CA LEU A 194 6.62 -17.39 -3.82
C LEU A 194 7.91 -18.03 -4.34
N LYS A 195 8.02 -18.29 -5.65
CA LYS A 195 9.28 -18.77 -6.26
C LYS A 195 10.41 -17.74 -6.10
N ARG A 196 10.12 -16.43 -6.30
CA ARG A 196 11.08 -15.35 -6.09
C ARG A 196 11.56 -15.30 -4.65
N CYS A 197 10.65 -15.39 -3.69
CA CYS A 197 10.98 -15.45 -2.28
C CYS A 197 11.87 -16.66 -1.94
N ALA A 198 11.55 -17.83 -2.47
CA ALA A 198 12.35 -19.04 -2.27
C ALA A 198 13.76 -18.92 -2.87
N ALA A 199 13.87 -18.36 -4.07
CA ALA A 199 15.16 -18.11 -4.73
C ALA A 199 16.03 -17.15 -3.93
N LEU A 200 15.47 -16.04 -3.44
CA LEU A 200 16.18 -15.08 -2.59
C LEU A 200 16.65 -15.71 -1.26
N ARG A 201 15.81 -16.57 -0.66
CA ARG A 201 16.11 -17.23 0.61
C ARG A 201 17.30 -18.20 0.49
N SER A 202 17.41 -18.89 -0.64
CA SER A 202 18.46 -19.85 -0.93
C SER A 202 19.72 -19.21 -1.52
N ALA A 203 19.71 -17.91 -1.83
CA ALA A 203 20.83 -17.21 -2.42
C ALA A 203 22.00 -17.08 -1.41
N PRO A 204 23.24 -17.42 -1.79
CA PRO A 204 24.44 -17.25 -0.93
C PRO A 204 24.68 -15.80 -0.54
N ASP A 205 24.47 -14.88 -1.48
CA ASP A 205 24.50 -13.44 -1.27
C ASP A 205 23.16 -12.83 -1.71
N ARG A 206 22.32 -12.48 -0.73
CA ARG A 206 20.98 -11.92 -0.97
C ARG A 206 21.03 -10.56 -1.65
N ALA A 207 21.97 -9.71 -1.26
CA ALA A 207 22.09 -8.36 -1.82
C ALA A 207 22.49 -8.42 -3.30
N GLU A 208 23.46 -9.29 -3.64
CA GLU A 208 23.86 -9.50 -5.02
C GLU A 208 22.73 -10.18 -5.83
N HIS A 209 22.01 -11.14 -5.26
CA HIS A 209 20.87 -11.77 -5.92
C HIS A 209 19.78 -10.74 -6.24
N GLU A 210 19.41 -9.90 -5.26
CA GLU A 210 18.46 -8.81 -5.48
C GLU A 210 18.93 -7.87 -6.59
N ARG A 211 20.22 -7.51 -6.57
CA ARG A 211 20.82 -6.63 -7.57
C ARG A 211 20.74 -7.23 -8.97
N VAL A 212 21.17 -8.45 -9.15
CA VAL A 212 21.21 -9.12 -10.46
C VAL A 212 19.81 -9.40 -10.98
N TYR A 213 18.93 -9.91 -10.12
CA TYR A 213 17.58 -10.32 -10.52
C TYR A 213 16.72 -9.13 -10.94
N TYR A 214 16.76 -8.04 -10.18
CA TYR A 214 15.89 -6.88 -10.45
C TYR A 214 16.51 -5.87 -11.41
N PHE A 215 17.83 -5.81 -11.55
CA PHE A 215 18.46 -4.97 -12.57
C PHE A 215 18.26 -5.51 -13.99
N ASN A 216 18.09 -6.82 -14.14
CA ASN A 216 17.87 -7.45 -15.45
C ASN A 216 16.40 -7.64 -15.81
N ALA A 217 15.47 -7.30 -14.92
CA ALA A 217 14.03 -7.50 -15.11
C ALA A 217 13.27 -6.25 -15.57
N ILE A 218 13.98 -5.11 -15.76
CA ILE A 218 13.41 -3.82 -16.18
C ILE A 218 13.96 -3.45 -17.55
#